data_b69ed3eb7881f89e023a43b543ec7973
#
_entry.id   b69ed3eb7881f89e023a43b543ec7973
#
_cell.length_a   1.000
_cell.length_b   1.000
_cell.length_c   1.000
_cell.angle_alpha   90.00
_cell.angle_beta   90.00
_cell.angle_gamma   90.00
#
_symmetry.space_group_name_H-M   'P 1'
#
loop_
_entity.id
_entity.type
_entity.pdbx_description
1 polymer ?
#
loop_
_entity_poly.entity_id
_entity_poly.type
_entity_poly.pdbx_seq_one_letter_code
_entity_poly.pdbx_strand_id
1 'polypeptide(L)'
;MPLRVRLTLWYGTALALILLTFSVVLYTITARGLRDQVDESLQETASAAVRSLEKRGFLPLIDEDALLSQFPELTRIDKFFQIFSPTGTITIRSPNIRQHDVPLSRHALEAAFTGSTVFESARYPNEPPLRLVSVPIIYRGSLLYIVQVGTTLEGVEETLRRFLLVLVVMAPIALVVSLVGGWFLAGRALRPVDSITIAAQRIAAGDLTQRLTSERSTDEIGRLTDTFNNMIARLETSFAQIRQFSSDASHELRTPLTVMKGESELVLRRPRPVEDYIAVLESNLEEIDRMSRIVEELLFLSRA
;
A
#
# COMPACT_ATOMS: atom_id res chain seq x y z
N MET A 1 16.87 -13.25 -2.47
CA MET A 1 16.43 -12.08 -1.69
C MET A 1 15.62 -12.57 -0.49
N PRO A 2 15.88 -12.08 0.73
CA PRO A 2 15.08 -12.45 1.91
C PRO A 2 13.60 -12.04 1.71
N LEU A 3 12.69 -12.86 2.25
CA LEU A 3 11.24 -12.67 2.11
C LEU A 3 10.78 -11.26 2.54
N ARG A 4 11.43 -10.73 3.58
CA ARG A 4 11.18 -9.37 4.10
C ARG A 4 11.38 -8.28 3.04
N VAL A 5 12.48 -8.35 2.27
CA VAL A 5 12.80 -7.38 1.20
C VAL A 5 11.75 -7.46 0.09
N ARG A 6 11.38 -8.67 -0.30
CA ARG A 6 10.40 -8.88 -1.36
C ARG A 6 9.02 -8.33 -0.98
N LEU A 7 8.56 -8.59 0.23
CA LEU A 7 7.30 -8.07 0.76
C LEU A 7 7.33 -6.52 0.83
N THR A 8 8.40 -5.95 1.42
CA THR A 8 8.52 -4.50 1.55
C THR A 8 8.54 -3.81 0.19
N LEU A 9 9.22 -4.38 -0.83
CA LEU A 9 9.22 -3.84 -2.19
C LEU A 9 7.84 -3.90 -2.84
N TRP A 10 7.13 -5.03 -2.70
CA TRP A 10 5.78 -5.18 -3.26
C TRP A 10 4.79 -4.19 -2.65
N TYR A 11 4.75 -4.10 -1.33
CA TYR A 11 3.90 -3.13 -0.64
C TYR A 11 4.31 -1.69 -0.91
N GLY A 12 5.62 -1.43 -0.99
CA GLY A 12 6.15 -0.11 -1.30
C GLY A 12 5.76 0.36 -2.71
N THR A 13 5.86 -0.51 -3.72
CA THR A 13 5.44 -0.17 -5.09
C THR A 13 3.94 0.02 -5.20
N ALA A 14 3.14 -0.83 -4.56
CA ALA A 14 1.69 -0.68 -4.53
C ALA A 14 1.29 0.64 -3.84
N LEU A 15 1.88 0.95 -2.68
CA LEU A 15 1.61 2.19 -1.96
C LEU A 15 2.05 3.43 -2.75
N ALA A 16 3.20 3.39 -3.42
CA ALA A 16 3.67 4.48 -4.27
C ALA A 16 2.70 4.78 -5.42
N LEU A 17 2.17 3.72 -6.05
CA LEU A 17 1.18 3.86 -7.12
C LEU A 17 -0.14 4.44 -6.60
N ILE A 18 -0.60 4.00 -5.45
CA ILE A 18 -1.81 4.54 -4.79
C ILE A 18 -1.62 6.01 -4.45
N LEU A 19 -0.50 6.39 -3.82
CA LEU A 19 -0.20 7.77 -3.46
C LEU A 19 -0.09 8.67 -4.70
N LEU A 20 0.54 8.19 -5.77
CA LEU A 20 0.64 8.92 -7.03
C LEU A 20 -0.75 9.17 -7.63
N THR A 21 -1.54 8.11 -7.76
CA THR A 21 -2.90 8.19 -8.32
C THR A 21 -3.77 9.13 -7.49
N PHE A 22 -3.73 8.98 -6.16
CA PHE A 22 -4.47 9.85 -5.24
C PHE A 22 -4.04 11.32 -5.38
N SER A 23 -2.73 11.60 -5.45
CA SER A 23 -2.21 12.96 -5.62
C SER A 23 -2.66 13.59 -6.93
N VAL A 24 -2.63 12.84 -8.05
CA VAL A 24 -3.10 13.32 -9.35
C VAL A 24 -4.60 13.61 -9.33
N VAL A 25 -5.39 12.69 -8.78
CA VAL A 25 -6.86 12.87 -8.68
C VAL A 25 -7.19 14.06 -7.81
N LEU A 26 -6.56 14.17 -6.63
CA LEU A 26 -6.80 15.27 -5.71
C LEU A 26 -6.41 16.62 -6.31
N TYR A 27 -5.26 16.69 -6.98
CA TYR A 27 -4.82 17.90 -7.68
C TYR A 27 -5.81 18.30 -8.78
N THR A 28 -6.27 17.36 -9.61
CA THR A 28 -7.19 17.65 -10.72
C THR A 28 -8.57 18.09 -10.23
N ILE A 29 -9.08 17.47 -9.17
CA ILE A 29 -10.36 17.87 -8.55
C ILE A 29 -10.24 19.29 -7.98
N THR A 30 -9.19 19.57 -7.21
CA THR A 30 -8.98 20.89 -6.62
C THR A 30 -8.79 21.96 -7.70
N ALA A 31 -8.00 21.67 -8.75
CA ALA A 31 -7.77 22.60 -9.85
C ALA A 31 -9.05 22.92 -10.63
N ARG A 32 -9.93 21.94 -10.84
CA ARG A 32 -11.24 22.17 -11.46
C ARG A 32 -12.13 22.97 -10.54
N GLY A 33 -12.28 22.58 -9.29
CA GLY A 33 -13.14 23.27 -8.33
C GLY A 33 -12.79 24.76 -8.16
N LEU A 34 -11.48 25.10 -8.10
CA LEU A 34 -11.06 26.49 -8.03
C LEU A 34 -11.38 27.27 -9.29
N ARG A 35 -11.27 26.67 -10.47
CA ARG A 35 -11.64 27.31 -11.74
C ARG A 35 -13.15 27.52 -11.86
N ASP A 36 -13.93 26.50 -11.51
CA ASP A 36 -15.39 26.56 -11.53
C ASP A 36 -15.89 27.65 -10.57
N GLN A 37 -15.28 27.80 -9.40
CA GLN A 37 -15.59 28.86 -8.44
C GLN A 37 -15.29 30.27 -9.01
N VAL A 38 -14.20 30.43 -9.77
CA VAL A 38 -13.88 31.66 -10.45
C VAL A 38 -14.91 31.96 -11.53
N ASP A 39 -15.29 30.96 -12.36
CA ASP A 39 -16.26 31.12 -13.43
C ASP A 39 -17.65 31.50 -12.87
N GLU A 40 -18.10 30.84 -11.80
CA GLU A 40 -19.35 31.18 -11.11
C GLU A 40 -19.33 32.62 -10.56
N SER A 41 -18.23 33.01 -9.88
CA SER A 41 -18.06 34.37 -9.36
C SER A 41 -18.04 35.44 -10.47
N LEU A 42 -17.43 35.14 -11.62
CA LEU A 42 -17.45 36.02 -12.79
C LEU A 42 -18.85 36.13 -13.39
N GLN A 43 -19.55 35.01 -13.52
CA GLN A 43 -20.91 34.97 -14.06
C GLN A 43 -21.90 35.73 -13.18
N GLU A 44 -21.81 35.58 -11.86
CA GLU A 44 -22.64 36.34 -10.91
C GLU A 44 -22.41 37.85 -11.06
N THR A 45 -21.13 38.27 -11.10
CA THR A 45 -20.74 39.66 -11.24
C THR A 45 -21.21 40.24 -12.57
N ALA A 46 -21.02 39.55 -13.69
CA ALA A 46 -21.45 39.96 -14.99
C ALA A 46 -22.99 40.06 -15.10
N SER A 47 -23.70 39.05 -14.55
CA SER A 47 -25.16 39.04 -14.50
C SER A 47 -25.75 40.17 -13.66
N ALA A 48 -25.08 40.53 -12.54
CA ALA A 48 -25.49 41.69 -11.74
C ALA A 48 -25.30 43.00 -12.50
N ALA A 49 -24.17 43.13 -13.21
CA ALA A 49 -23.92 44.30 -14.06
C ALA A 49 -24.97 44.43 -15.17
N VAL A 50 -25.28 43.33 -15.88
CA VAL A 50 -26.31 43.33 -16.95
C VAL A 50 -27.67 43.72 -16.39
N ARG A 51 -28.15 43.11 -15.30
CA ARG A 51 -29.44 43.47 -14.66
C ARG A 51 -29.52 44.91 -14.24
N SER A 52 -28.44 45.51 -13.82
CA SER A 52 -28.39 46.91 -13.42
C SER A 52 -28.51 47.86 -14.63
N LEU A 53 -27.86 47.50 -15.74
CA LEU A 53 -27.95 48.23 -17.00
C LEU A 53 -29.37 48.16 -17.59
N GLU A 54 -30.01 46.99 -17.50
CA GLU A 54 -31.41 46.80 -17.93
C GLU A 54 -32.38 47.66 -17.13
N LYS A 55 -32.27 47.74 -15.83
CA LYS A 55 -33.12 48.57 -14.95
C LYS A 55 -33.04 50.07 -15.29
N ARG A 56 -31.93 50.54 -15.82
CA ARG A 56 -31.73 51.95 -16.24
C ARG A 56 -32.25 52.27 -17.66
N GLY A 57 -32.87 51.30 -18.34
CA GLY A 57 -33.45 51.50 -19.66
C GLY A 57 -32.42 51.67 -20.76
N PHE A 58 -31.21 51.08 -20.61
CA PHE A 58 -30.11 51.13 -21.59
C PHE A 58 -29.75 52.56 -22.06
N LEU A 59 -30.00 53.56 -21.21
CA LEU A 59 -29.60 54.94 -21.52
C LEU A 59 -28.08 54.96 -21.80
N PRO A 60 -27.60 55.73 -22.75
CA PRO A 60 -26.20 55.79 -23.09
C PRO A 60 -25.40 56.03 -21.82
N LEU A 61 -24.48 55.11 -21.56
CA LEU A 61 -23.66 55.07 -20.37
C LEU A 61 -22.67 56.23 -20.40
N ILE A 62 -23.11 57.40 -19.94
CA ILE A 62 -22.33 58.65 -19.99
C ILE A 62 -21.57 58.88 -18.68
N ASP A 63 -21.97 58.18 -17.60
CA ASP A 63 -21.39 58.45 -16.28
C ASP A 63 -20.69 57.20 -15.71
N GLU A 64 -19.38 57.13 -15.93
CA GLU A 64 -18.48 56.07 -15.42
C GLU A 64 -18.47 56.08 -13.89
N ASP A 65 -18.50 57.22 -13.23
CA ASP A 65 -18.45 57.38 -11.79
C ASP A 65 -19.72 56.88 -11.10
N ALA A 66 -20.89 57.10 -11.74
CA ALA A 66 -22.18 56.60 -11.25
C ALA A 66 -22.26 55.05 -11.31
N LEU A 67 -21.63 54.43 -12.28
CA LEU A 67 -21.61 52.98 -12.45
C LEU A 67 -20.67 52.34 -11.43
N LEU A 68 -19.49 52.92 -11.23
CA LEU A 68 -18.48 52.45 -10.25
C LEU A 68 -18.97 52.59 -8.81
N SER A 69 -19.69 53.65 -8.46
CA SER A 69 -20.22 53.86 -7.11
C SER A 69 -21.30 52.84 -6.71
N GLN A 70 -22.02 52.27 -7.68
CA GLN A 70 -23.04 51.24 -7.43
C GLN A 70 -22.55 49.82 -7.36
N PHE A 71 -21.34 49.54 -7.88
CA PHE A 71 -20.73 48.25 -7.88
C PHE A 71 -19.35 48.29 -7.20
N PRO A 72 -19.30 48.44 -5.87
CA PRO A 72 -18.05 48.45 -5.16
C PRO A 72 -17.27 47.13 -5.35
N GLU A 73 -17.94 46.03 -5.73
CA GLU A 73 -17.30 44.74 -6.07
C GLU A 73 -16.54 44.80 -7.40
N LEU A 74 -16.93 45.69 -8.34
CA LEU A 74 -16.20 45.89 -9.60
C LEU A 74 -14.95 46.77 -9.44
N THR A 75 -14.79 47.42 -8.30
CA THR A 75 -13.62 48.21 -7.95
C THR A 75 -12.60 47.44 -7.10
N ARG A 76 -12.89 46.15 -6.77
CA ARG A 76 -11.91 45.30 -6.09
C ARG A 76 -10.70 45.12 -7.00
N ILE A 77 -9.52 45.07 -6.38
CA ILE A 77 -8.22 45.03 -7.07
C ILE A 77 -8.10 43.83 -8.02
N ASP A 78 -8.84 42.75 -7.72
CA ASP A 78 -8.82 41.47 -8.42
C ASP A 78 -9.80 41.33 -9.59
N LYS A 79 -10.79 42.26 -9.72
CA LYS A 79 -11.81 42.23 -10.79
C LYS A 79 -11.80 43.50 -11.60
N PHE A 80 -12.05 43.36 -12.89
CA PHE A 80 -12.27 44.49 -13.80
C PHE A 80 -13.45 44.21 -14.71
N PHE A 81 -14.03 45.26 -15.28
CA PHE A 81 -15.04 45.12 -16.30
C PHE A 81 -14.78 46.05 -17.47
N GLN A 82 -15.29 45.67 -18.62
CA GLN A 82 -15.30 46.44 -19.83
C GLN A 82 -16.66 46.28 -20.51
N ILE A 83 -17.14 47.35 -21.17
CA ILE A 83 -18.33 47.29 -21.98
C ILE A 83 -17.95 47.64 -23.41
N PHE A 84 -18.30 46.75 -24.31
CA PHE A 84 -18.02 46.90 -25.73
C PHE A 84 -19.28 47.20 -26.49
N SER A 85 -19.15 48.00 -27.56
CA SER A 85 -20.17 48.19 -28.58
C SER A 85 -20.32 46.92 -29.44
N PRO A 86 -21.38 46.80 -30.24
CA PRO A 86 -21.52 45.68 -31.19
C PRO A 86 -20.41 45.60 -32.24
N THR A 87 -19.67 46.70 -32.45
CA THR A 87 -18.49 46.72 -33.33
C THR A 87 -17.20 46.27 -32.67
N GLY A 88 -17.25 45.91 -31.38
CA GLY A 88 -16.05 45.49 -30.62
C GLY A 88 -15.20 46.64 -30.08
N THR A 89 -15.69 47.90 -30.15
CA THR A 89 -15.02 49.07 -29.58
C THR A 89 -15.35 49.22 -28.09
N ILE A 90 -14.37 49.56 -27.25
CA ILE A 90 -14.54 49.80 -25.82
C ILE A 90 -15.36 51.09 -25.62
N THR A 91 -16.48 50.97 -24.91
CA THR A 91 -17.34 52.11 -24.55
C THR A 91 -17.04 52.57 -23.12
N ILE A 92 -16.89 51.64 -22.21
CA ILE A 92 -16.60 51.91 -20.80
C ILE A 92 -15.58 50.89 -20.33
N ARG A 93 -14.70 51.30 -19.42
CA ARG A 93 -13.74 50.39 -18.73
C ARG A 93 -13.58 50.76 -17.26
N SER A 94 -13.32 49.78 -16.44
CA SER A 94 -13.02 50.03 -15.01
C SER A 94 -11.65 50.66 -14.84
N PRO A 95 -11.43 51.48 -13.79
CA PRO A 95 -10.15 52.13 -13.51
C PRO A 95 -9.01 51.17 -13.28
N ASN A 96 -9.32 49.96 -12.85
CA ASN A 96 -8.31 48.90 -12.50
C ASN A 96 -7.54 48.39 -13.72
N ILE A 97 -8.08 48.60 -14.93
CA ILE A 97 -7.49 48.13 -16.20
C ILE A 97 -6.71 49.20 -16.95
N ARG A 98 -6.42 50.33 -16.31
CA ARG A 98 -5.84 51.53 -16.96
C ARG A 98 -4.52 51.30 -17.71
N GLN A 99 -3.83 50.20 -17.47
CA GLN A 99 -2.49 49.94 -18.07
C GLN A 99 -2.54 48.98 -19.27
N HIS A 100 -3.60 48.17 -19.44
CA HIS A 100 -3.62 47.15 -20.49
C HIS A 100 -5.03 47.02 -21.10
N ASP A 101 -5.13 47.22 -22.39
CA ASP A 101 -6.36 46.95 -23.13
C ASP A 101 -6.51 45.45 -23.32
N VAL A 102 -7.55 44.87 -22.69
CA VAL A 102 -7.95 43.49 -22.96
C VAL A 102 -8.93 43.51 -24.13
N PRO A 103 -8.46 43.19 -25.35
CA PRO A 103 -9.34 43.25 -26.51
C PRO A 103 -10.42 42.17 -26.44
N LEU A 104 -11.60 42.46 -26.99
CA LEU A 104 -12.62 41.43 -27.16
C LEU A 104 -12.14 40.40 -28.19
N SER A 105 -12.18 39.11 -27.85
CA SER A 105 -11.83 38.08 -28.80
C SER A 105 -12.85 37.97 -29.93
N ARG A 106 -12.42 37.51 -31.10
CA ARG A 106 -13.33 37.23 -32.22
C ARG A 106 -14.39 36.21 -31.83
N HIS A 107 -14.02 35.21 -31.06
CA HIS A 107 -14.92 34.18 -30.59
C HIS A 107 -16.01 34.77 -29.66
N ALA A 108 -15.63 35.63 -28.70
CA ALA A 108 -16.59 36.30 -27.82
C ALA A 108 -17.52 37.23 -28.58
N LEU A 109 -17.01 37.93 -29.61
CA LEU A 109 -17.81 38.80 -30.45
C LEU A 109 -18.84 37.98 -31.29
N GLU A 110 -18.42 36.92 -31.94
CA GLU A 110 -19.30 36.03 -32.72
C GLU A 110 -20.38 35.40 -31.84
N ALA A 111 -20.00 34.88 -30.66
CA ALA A 111 -20.93 34.31 -29.70
C ALA A 111 -21.91 35.34 -29.15
N ALA A 112 -21.50 36.58 -28.99
CA ALA A 112 -22.40 37.65 -28.56
C ALA A 112 -23.55 37.90 -29.54
N PHE A 113 -23.32 37.78 -30.85
CA PHE A 113 -24.39 37.91 -31.87
C PHE A 113 -25.41 36.75 -31.79
N THR A 114 -24.98 35.56 -31.27
CA THR A 114 -25.90 34.43 -31.05
C THR A 114 -26.55 34.44 -29.66
N GLY A 115 -26.24 35.44 -28.82
CA GLY A 115 -26.75 35.55 -27.45
C GLY A 115 -26.07 34.62 -26.43
N SER A 116 -24.93 34.06 -26.77
CA SER A 116 -24.24 33.11 -25.93
C SER A 116 -23.19 33.77 -25.03
N THR A 117 -23.14 33.36 -23.76
CA THR A 117 -22.07 33.74 -22.81
C THR A 117 -20.83 32.90 -23.08
N VAL A 118 -19.67 33.53 -23.08
CA VAL A 118 -18.38 32.86 -23.34
C VAL A 118 -17.42 33.11 -22.20
N PHE A 119 -16.76 32.05 -21.78
CA PHE A 119 -15.64 32.05 -20.82
C PHE A 119 -14.33 31.82 -21.55
N GLU A 120 -13.36 32.72 -21.37
CA GLU A 120 -12.05 32.62 -22.01
C GLU A 120 -10.93 32.83 -20.99
N SER A 121 -9.79 32.22 -21.26
CA SER A 121 -8.55 32.50 -20.52
C SER A 121 -7.58 33.23 -21.45
N ALA A 122 -7.12 34.40 -21.06
CA ALA A 122 -6.14 35.17 -21.78
C ALA A 122 -4.82 35.23 -21.01
N ARG A 123 -3.71 35.12 -21.73
CA ARG A 123 -2.37 35.29 -21.15
C ARG A 123 -1.62 36.32 -21.95
N TYR A 124 -1.20 37.39 -21.30
CA TYR A 124 -0.40 38.48 -21.88
C TYR A 124 1.07 38.35 -21.43
N PRO A 125 2.03 38.80 -22.25
CA PRO A 125 3.43 38.81 -21.83
C PRO A 125 3.62 39.62 -20.56
N ASN A 126 4.35 39.07 -19.58
CA ASN A 126 4.63 39.67 -18.27
C ASN A 126 3.44 39.95 -17.37
N GLU A 127 2.27 39.37 -17.66
CA GLU A 127 1.09 39.51 -16.82
C GLU A 127 0.59 38.15 -16.31
N PRO A 128 -0.10 38.14 -15.17
CA PRO A 128 -0.76 36.94 -14.70
C PRO A 128 -1.88 36.55 -15.67
N PRO A 129 -2.17 35.23 -15.81
CA PRO A 129 -3.26 34.80 -16.66
C PRO A 129 -4.59 35.34 -16.15
N LEU A 130 -5.39 35.80 -17.10
CA LEU A 130 -6.71 36.35 -16.85
C LEU A 130 -7.79 35.33 -17.20
N ARG A 131 -8.87 35.29 -16.42
CA ARG A 131 -10.12 34.63 -16.76
C ARG A 131 -11.17 35.65 -17.03
N LEU A 132 -11.86 35.52 -18.18
CA LEU A 132 -12.80 36.48 -18.73
C LEU A 132 -14.14 35.80 -18.95
N VAL A 133 -15.21 36.52 -18.67
CA VAL A 133 -16.56 36.16 -19.11
C VAL A 133 -17.12 37.32 -19.95
N SER A 134 -17.65 37.00 -21.12
CA SER A 134 -18.32 37.97 -22.02
C SER A 134 -19.79 37.63 -22.10
N VAL A 135 -20.64 38.56 -21.66
CA VAL A 135 -22.09 38.42 -21.62
C VAL A 135 -22.72 39.43 -22.57
N PRO A 136 -23.48 39.01 -23.61
CA PRO A 136 -24.16 39.93 -24.52
C PRO A 136 -25.41 40.53 -23.87
N ILE A 137 -25.67 41.80 -24.15
CA ILE A 137 -26.91 42.48 -23.86
C ILE A 137 -27.69 42.62 -25.17
N ILE A 138 -28.81 41.90 -25.26
CA ILE A 138 -29.68 41.88 -26.41
C ILE A 138 -30.96 42.64 -26.08
N TYR A 139 -31.29 43.65 -26.89
CA TYR A 139 -32.54 44.40 -26.77
C TYR A 139 -33.31 44.37 -28.09
N ARG A 140 -34.57 43.96 -28.03
CA ARG A 140 -35.44 43.81 -29.20
C ARG A 140 -34.85 42.98 -30.36
N GLY A 141 -34.07 41.95 -30.02
CA GLY A 141 -33.45 41.07 -31.00
C GLY A 141 -32.15 41.59 -31.63
N SER A 142 -31.63 42.74 -31.18
CA SER A 142 -30.37 43.31 -31.66
C SER A 142 -29.35 43.34 -30.51
N LEU A 143 -28.08 43.02 -30.81
CA LEU A 143 -26.97 43.15 -29.86
C LEU A 143 -26.74 44.64 -29.57
N LEU A 144 -26.86 45.03 -28.30
CA LEU A 144 -26.71 46.42 -27.87
C LEU A 144 -25.31 46.67 -27.31
N TYR A 145 -24.86 45.81 -26.39
CA TYR A 145 -23.56 45.88 -25.75
C TYR A 145 -23.06 44.47 -25.41
N ILE A 146 -21.75 44.36 -25.13
CA ILE A 146 -21.14 43.17 -24.56
C ILE A 146 -20.46 43.59 -23.28
N VAL A 147 -20.85 42.96 -22.15
CA VAL A 147 -20.24 43.16 -20.85
C VAL A 147 -19.19 42.09 -20.68
N GLN A 148 -17.94 42.48 -20.60
CA GLN A 148 -16.83 41.61 -20.27
C GLN A 148 -16.38 41.86 -18.82
N VAL A 149 -16.35 40.81 -18.02
CA VAL A 149 -15.80 40.84 -16.65
C VAL A 149 -14.61 39.93 -16.61
N GLY A 150 -13.54 40.37 -15.96
CA GLY A 150 -12.33 39.59 -15.84
C GLY A 150 -11.75 39.61 -14.43
N THR A 151 -10.99 38.60 -14.13
CA THR A 151 -10.20 38.47 -12.90
C THR A 151 -8.85 37.79 -13.18
N THR A 152 -7.85 38.03 -12.32
CA THR A 152 -6.58 37.38 -12.40
C THR A 152 -6.66 35.96 -11.82
N LEU A 153 -6.00 34.99 -12.47
CA LEU A 153 -5.83 33.63 -11.97
C LEU A 153 -4.58 33.47 -11.11
N GLU A 154 -3.86 34.54 -10.81
CA GLU A 154 -2.60 34.50 -10.04
C GLU A 154 -2.79 33.81 -8.69
N GLY A 155 -3.82 34.17 -7.93
CA GLY A 155 -4.13 33.55 -6.65
C GLY A 155 -4.50 32.07 -6.75
N VAL A 156 -5.14 31.67 -7.85
CA VAL A 156 -5.46 30.27 -8.13
C VAL A 156 -4.19 29.49 -8.46
N GLU A 157 -3.35 30.04 -9.36
CA GLU A 157 -2.07 29.40 -9.73
C GLU A 157 -1.12 29.29 -8.54
N GLU A 158 -1.05 30.32 -7.69
CA GLU A 158 -0.23 30.27 -6.47
C GLU A 158 -0.75 29.22 -5.47
N THR A 159 -2.06 29.16 -5.27
CA THR A 159 -2.69 28.15 -4.41
C THR A 159 -2.42 26.73 -4.92
N LEU A 160 -2.58 26.50 -6.22
CA LEU A 160 -2.31 25.21 -6.85
C LEU A 160 -0.83 24.85 -6.77
N ARG A 161 0.08 25.82 -6.95
CA ARG A 161 1.51 25.62 -6.82
C ARG A 161 1.91 25.22 -5.39
N ARG A 162 1.37 25.92 -4.37
CA ARG A 162 1.59 25.57 -2.96
C ARG A 162 1.03 24.19 -2.66
N PHE A 163 -0.17 23.90 -3.15
CA PHE A 163 -0.78 22.59 -2.97
C PHE A 163 0.03 21.46 -3.62
N LEU A 164 0.51 21.67 -4.85
CA LEU A 164 1.40 20.72 -5.53
C LEU A 164 2.70 20.49 -4.73
N LEU A 165 3.29 21.54 -4.17
CA LEU A 165 4.49 21.44 -3.35
C LEU A 165 4.23 20.59 -2.10
N VAL A 166 3.09 20.79 -1.43
CA VAL A 166 2.68 19.96 -0.28
C VAL A 166 2.57 18.48 -0.69
N LEU A 167 1.93 18.19 -1.81
CA LEU A 167 1.78 16.81 -2.30
C LEU A 167 3.15 16.17 -2.62
N VAL A 168 4.02 16.91 -3.33
CA VAL A 168 5.37 16.45 -3.73
C VAL A 168 6.28 16.20 -2.51
N VAL A 169 6.10 16.94 -1.42
CA VAL A 169 6.88 16.76 -0.18
C VAL A 169 6.26 15.67 0.71
N MET A 170 4.95 15.70 0.90
CA MET A 170 4.28 14.79 1.84
C MET A 170 4.18 13.35 1.32
N ALA A 171 4.00 13.14 0.01
CA ALA A 171 3.87 11.80 -0.53
C ALA A 171 5.14 10.94 -0.35
N PRO A 172 6.36 11.42 -0.67
CA PRO A 172 7.57 10.66 -0.39
C PRO A 172 7.85 10.48 1.10
N ILE A 173 7.54 11.47 1.97
CA ILE A 173 7.66 11.32 3.42
C ILE A 173 6.75 10.19 3.91
N ALA A 174 5.49 10.19 3.51
CA ALA A 174 4.54 9.14 3.86
C ALA A 174 5.01 7.75 3.36
N LEU A 175 5.57 7.70 2.15
CA LEU A 175 6.13 6.47 1.58
C LEU A 175 7.32 5.96 2.41
N VAL A 176 8.27 6.82 2.76
CA VAL A 176 9.44 6.45 3.58
C VAL A 176 9.00 5.96 4.96
N VAL A 177 8.11 6.69 5.64
CA VAL A 177 7.58 6.29 6.96
C VAL A 177 6.89 4.93 6.88
N SER A 178 6.08 4.70 5.85
CA SER A 178 5.39 3.41 5.63
C SER A 178 6.38 2.28 5.32
N LEU A 179 7.43 2.52 4.53
CA LEU A 179 8.47 1.52 4.23
C LEU A 179 9.26 1.14 5.48
N VAL A 180 9.68 2.11 6.28
CA VAL A 180 10.41 1.89 7.54
C VAL A 180 9.53 1.15 8.54
N GLY A 181 8.28 1.60 8.72
CA GLY A 181 7.31 0.94 9.59
C GLY A 181 7.01 -0.49 9.15
N GLY A 182 6.77 -0.70 7.86
CA GLY A 182 6.54 -2.01 7.27
C GLY A 182 7.74 -2.95 7.42
N TRP A 183 8.95 -2.46 7.22
CA TRP A 183 10.18 -3.21 7.45
C TRP A 183 10.32 -3.67 8.91
N PHE A 184 10.07 -2.76 9.85
CA PHE A 184 10.13 -3.04 11.28
C PHE A 184 9.08 -4.08 11.70
N LEU A 185 7.82 -3.90 11.28
CA LEU A 185 6.71 -4.81 11.58
C LEU A 185 6.94 -6.19 10.95
N ALA A 186 7.34 -6.25 9.67
CA ALA A 186 7.66 -7.51 9.00
C ALA A 186 8.83 -8.25 9.70
N GLY A 187 9.85 -7.49 10.15
CA GLY A 187 10.95 -8.04 10.92
C GLY A 187 10.51 -8.67 12.24
N ARG A 188 9.59 -8.01 12.95
CA ARG A 188 9.05 -8.51 14.22
C ARG A 188 8.13 -9.73 14.02
N ALA A 189 7.25 -9.67 13.02
CA ALA A 189 6.30 -10.74 12.72
C ALA A 189 6.97 -12.03 12.20
N LEU A 190 8.10 -11.91 11.48
CA LEU A 190 8.80 -13.07 10.91
C LEU A 190 9.89 -13.66 11.80
N ARG A 191 10.23 -13.04 12.95
CA ARG A 191 11.19 -13.57 13.91
C ARG A 191 10.87 -15.00 14.39
N PRO A 192 9.62 -15.32 14.77
CA PRO A 192 9.28 -16.66 15.22
C PRO A 192 9.51 -17.73 14.14
N VAL A 193 9.29 -17.40 12.86
CA VAL A 193 9.53 -18.33 11.74
C VAL A 193 11.02 -18.67 11.61
N ASP A 194 11.90 -17.68 11.80
CA ASP A 194 13.36 -17.92 11.81
C ASP A 194 13.74 -18.86 12.97
N SER A 195 13.16 -18.68 14.18
CA SER A 195 13.43 -19.56 15.31
C SER A 195 12.93 -21.01 15.10
N ILE A 196 11.78 -21.20 14.46
CA ILE A 196 11.28 -22.52 14.05
C ILE A 196 12.27 -23.19 13.08
N THR A 197 12.77 -22.43 12.10
CA THR A 197 13.73 -22.94 11.11
C THR A 197 15.04 -23.39 11.78
N ILE A 198 15.58 -22.60 12.71
CA ILE A 198 16.79 -22.94 13.46
C ILE A 198 16.56 -24.17 14.33
N ALA A 199 15.42 -24.26 15.02
CA ALA A 199 15.08 -25.44 15.83
C ALA A 199 14.96 -26.70 14.97
N ALA A 200 14.33 -26.63 13.80
CA ALA A 200 14.20 -27.72 12.86
C ALA A 200 15.60 -28.24 12.40
N GLN A 201 16.53 -27.31 12.11
CA GLN A 201 17.91 -27.69 11.76
C GLN A 201 18.64 -28.40 12.90
N ARG A 202 18.46 -27.97 14.15
CA ARG A 202 19.07 -28.62 15.32
C ARG A 202 18.47 -30.00 15.58
N ILE A 203 17.16 -30.16 15.41
CA ILE A 203 16.49 -31.45 15.51
C ILE A 203 17.00 -32.43 14.44
N ALA A 204 17.18 -31.95 13.20
CA ALA A 204 17.76 -32.75 12.12
C ALA A 204 19.22 -33.19 12.43
N ALA A 205 19.95 -32.41 13.24
CA ALA A 205 21.27 -32.76 13.74
C ALA A 205 21.23 -33.67 14.99
N GLY A 206 20.05 -34.11 15.45
CA GLY A 206 19.87 -35.09 16.54
C GLY A 206 19.56 -34.49 17.92
N ASP A 207 19.46 -33.19 18.07
CA ASP A 207 19.09 -32.51 19.32
C ASP A 207 17.58 -32.39 19.46
N LEU A 208 16.95 -33.38 20.09
CA LEU A 208 15.50 -33.40 20.33
C LEU A 208 15.07 -32.66 21.62
N THR A 209 16.02 -32.09 22.38
CA THR A 209 15.70 -31.41 23.64
C THR A 209 15.24 -29.99 23.45
N GLN A 210 15.41 -29.44 22.27
CA GLN A 210 15.03 -28.07 21.92
C GLN A 210 13.51 -27.90 22.02
N ARG A 211 13.10 -26.76 22.59
CA ARG A 211 11.70 -26.33 22.60
C ARG A 211 11.62 -24.89 22.13
N LEU A 212 10.63 -24.63 21.33
CA LEU A 212 10.29 -23.25 20.94
C LEU A 212 9.55 -22.57 22.09
N THR A 213 10.05 -21.44 22.54
CA THR A 213 9.32 -20.61 23.49
C THR A 213 8.17 -19.93 22.73
N SER A 214 6.96 -20.38 22.99
CA SER A 214 5.76 -19.63 22.62
C SER A 214 5.67 -18.44 23.58
N GLU A 215 6.19 -17.25 23.16
CA GLU A 215 5.64 -16.04 23.74
C GLU A 215 4.15 -16.09 23.41
N ARG A 216 3.29 -16.20 24.40
CA ARG A 216 1.82 -16.40 24.41
C ARG A 216 1.08 -15.74 23.23
N SER A 217 1.47 -16.05 22.01
CA SER A 217 0.81 -15.61 20.80
C SER A 217 -0.37 -16.55 20.56
N THR A 218 -1.57 -16.03 20.64
CA THR A 218 -2.81 -16.75 20.34
C THR A 218 -3.13 -16.75 18.84
N ASP A 219 -2.16 -16.32 18.02
CA ASP A 219 -2.24 -16.24 16.56
C ASP A 219 -1.84 -17.57 15.87
N GLU A 220 -1.80 -17.55 14.55
CA GLU A 220 -1.41 -18.68 13.71
C GLU A 220 0.02 -19.17 14.02
N ILE A 221 0.90 -18.26 14.40
CA ILE A 221 2.29 -18.57 14.75
C ILE A 221 2.36 -19.30 16.10
N GLY A 222 1.54 -18.91 17.08
CA GLY A 222 1.40 -19.61 18.35
C GLY A 222 0.94 -21.06 18.15
N ARG A 223 -0.12 -21.28 17.34
CA ARG A 223 -0.60 -22.61 17.00
C ARG A 223 0.45 -23.47 16.27
N LEU A 224 1.22 -22.85 15.37
CA LEU A 224 2.32 -23.53 14.68
C LEU A 224 3.41 -23.98 15.67
N THR A 225 3.78 -23.09 16.60
CA THR A 225 4.76 -23.38 17.66
C THR A 225 4.33 -24.54 18.54
N ASP A 226 3.06 -24.57 18.97
CA ASP A 226 2.52 -25.66 19.79
C ASP A 226 2.48 -26.99 19.04
N THR A 227 2.04 -26.96 17.77
CA THR A 227 2.05 -28.14 16.91
C THR A 227 3.46 -28.70 16.71
N PHE A 228 4.42 -27.80 16.50
CA PHE A 228 5.83 -28.18 16.35
C PHE A 228 6.41 -28.79 17.64
N ASN A 229 6.15 -28.17 18.81
CA ASN A 229 6.59 -28.72 20.10
C ASN A 229 5.98 -30.09 20.39
N ASN A 230 4.70 -30.31 20.05
CA ASN A 230 4.03 -31.60 20.19
C ASN A 230 4.66 -32.65 19.28
N MET A 231 5.02 -32.28 18.05
CA MET A 231 5.74 -33.19 17.14
C MET A 231 7.11 -33.60 17.69
N ILE A 232 7.87 -32.64 18.23
CA ILE A 232 9.16 -32.90 18.84
C ILE A 232 9.00 -33.87 20.03
N ALA A 233 8.05 -33.64 20.91
CA ALA A 233 7.79 -34.48 22.06
C ALA A 233 7.50 -35.95 21.66
N ARG A 234 6.72 -36.14 20.59
CA ARG A 234 6.45 -37.48 20.03
C ARG A 234 7.71 -38.13 19.47
N LEU A 235 8.51 -37.37 18.72
CA LEU A 235 9.77 -37.86 18.18
C LEU A 235 10.75 -38.29 19.32
N GLU A 236 10.89 -37.45 20.35
CA GLU A 236 11.73 -37.75 21.52
C GLU A 236 11.31 -39.06 22.21
N THR A 237 9.98 -39.21 22.43
CA THR A 237 9.42 -40.44 23.01
C THR A 237 9.71 -41.64 22.12
N SER A 238 9.50 -41.55 20.82
CA SER A 238 9.76 -42.64 19.88
C SER A 238 11.25 -43.03 19.83
N PHE A 239 12.15 -42.05 19.82
CA PHE A 239 13.58 -42.32 19.86
C PHE A 239 14.04 -42.93 21.22
N ALA A 240 13.43 -42.52 22.34
CA ALA A 240 13.67 -43.12 23.63
C ALA A 240 13.23 -44.60 23.65
N GLN A 241 12.04 -44.91 23.11
CA GLN A 241 11.56 -46.30 22.97
C GLN A 241 12.45 -47.13 22.09
N ILE A 242 12.91 -46.61 20.93
CA ILE A 242 13.84 -47.34 20.05
C ILE A 242 15.17 -47.64 20.77
N ARG A 243 15.70 -46.65 21.51
CA ARG A 243 16.94 -46.87 22.28
C ARG A 243 16.78 -47.93 23.38
N GLN A 244 15.68 -47.88 24.14
CA GLN A 244 15.35 -48.85 25.15
C GLN A 244 15.22 -50.24 24.54
N PHE A 245 14.44 -50.39 23.48
CA PHE A 245 14.26 -51.62 22.73
C PHE A 245 15.59 -52.20 22.25
N SER A 246 16.45 -51.37 21.65
CA SER A 246 17.78 -51.82 21.18
C SER A 246 18.71 -52.25 22.32
N SER A 247 18.62 -51.58 23.47
CA SER A 247 19.36 -51.94 24.68
C SER A 247 18.89 -53.28 25.24
N ASP A 248 17.56 -53.43 25.40
CA ASP A 248 16.97 -54.65 25.95
C ASP A 248 17.23 -55.85 25.04
N ALA A 249 17.04 -55.69 23.72
CA ALA A 249 17.38 -56.71 22.73
C ALA A 249 18.86 -57.12 22.82
N SER A 250 19.78 -56.16 22.97
CA SER A 250 21.21 -56.44 23.09
C SER A 250 21.56 -57.22 24.37
N HIS A 251 20.87 -56.89 25.46
CA HIS A 251 21.04 -57.60 26.73
C HIS A 251 20.51 -59.04 26.68
N GLU A 252 19.29 -59.24 26.17
CA GLU A 252 18.62 -60.51 26.04
C GLU A 252 19.36 -61.49 25.09
N LEU A 253 20.01 -60.98 24.05
CA LEU A 253 20.79 -61.76 23.10
C LEU A 253 22.20 -62.04 23.61
N ARG A 254 22.81 -61.19 24.45
CA ARG A 254 24.16 -61.35 24.95
C ARG A 254 24.28 -62.51 25.96
N THR A 255 23.27 -62.73 26.80
CA THR A 255 23.25 -63.72 27.83
C THR A 255 23.38 -65.13 27.26
N PRO A 256 22.52 -65.61 26.34
CA PRO A 256 22.63 -66.96 25.76
C PRO A 256 23.91 -67.12 24.95
N LEU A 257 24.35 -66.08 24.23
CA LEU A 257 25.66 -66.14 23.55
C LEU A 257 26.84 -66.35 24.49
N THR A 258 26.80 -65.72 25.67
CA THR A 258 27.87 -65.89 26.70
C THR A 258 27.87 -67.29 27.27
N VAL A 259 26.68 -67.88 27.52
CA VAL A 259 26.54 -69.26 28.01
C VAL A 259 27.10 -70.26 26.98
N MET A 260 26.60 -70.22 25.74
CA MET A 260 27.04 -71.08 24.65
C MET A 260 28.56 -71.00 24.43
N LYS A 261 29.12 -69.78 24.45
CA LYS A 261 30.58 -69.60 24.34
C LYS A 261 31.32 -70.19 25.50
N GLY A 262 30.85 -69.95 26.74
CA GLY A 262 31.50 -70.50 27.95
C GLY A 262 31.51 -72.02 27.99
N GLU A 263 30.36 -72.65 27.65
CA GLU A 263 30.27 -74.12 27.61
C GLU A 263 31.12 -74.68 26.48
N SER A 264 31.14 -74.12 25.32
CA SER A 264 31.98 -74.53 24.20
C SER A 264 33.48 -74.39 24.54
N GLU A 265 33.89 -73.25 25.13
CA GLU A 265 35.28 -73.07 25.56
C GLU A 265 35.69 -74.05 26.64
N LEU A 266 34.78 -74.39 27.57
CA LEU A 266 35.09 -75.35 28.68
C LEU A 266 35.30 -76.75 28.16
N VAL A 267 34.48 -77.22 27.21
CA VAL A 267 34.59 -78.55 26.67
C VAL A 267 35.80 -78.74 25.75
N LEU A 268 36.24 -77.67 25.09
CA LEU A 268 37.42 -77.67 24.22
C LEU A 268 38.75 -77.56 24.93
N ARG A 269 38.80 -77.22 26.24
CA ARG A 269 40.05 -77.06 27.01
C ARG A 269 40.79 -78.38 27.31
N ARG A 270 40.05 -79.50 27.38
CA ARG A 270 40.62 -80.80 27.67
C ARG A 270 39.86 -81.87 26.91
N PRO A 271 40.53 -82.98 26.47
CA PRO A 271 39.82 -84.16 25.94
C PRO A 271 38.79 -84.64 26.95
N ARG A 272 37.55 -84.89 26.50
CA ARG A 272 36.44 -85.37 27.32
C ARG A 272 35.76 -86.58 26.65
N PRO A 273 34.94 -87.33 27.39
CA PRO A 273 34.06 -88.32 26.78
C PRO A 273 33.15 -87.71 25.72
N VAL A 274 32.75 -88.50 24.69
CA VAL A 274 31.90 -88.04 23.60
C VAL A 274 30.56 -87.57 24.13
N GLU A 275 30.05 -88.15 25.16
CA GLU A 275 28.79 -87.78 25.85
C GLU A 275 28.81 -86.30 26.33
N ASP A 276 29.95 -85.83 26.86
CA ASP A 276 30.09 -84.45 27.31
C ASP A 276 30.01 -83.45 26.12
N TYR A 277 30.57 -83.83 24.97
CA TYR A 277 30.44 -82.98 23.75
C TYR A 277 29.02 -82.97 23.24
N ILE A 278 28.28 -84.10 23.27
CA ILE A 278 26.90 -84.18 22.88
C ILE A 278 26.03 -83.30 23.79
N ALA A 279 26.22 -83.38 25.11
CA ALA A 279 25.48 -82.62 26.09
C ALA A 279 25.64 -81.08 25.87
N VAL A 280 26.89 -80.63 25.58
CA VAL A 280 27.11 -79.18 25.28
C VAL A 280 26.48 -78.77 23.93
N LEU A 281 26.51 -79.65 22.91
CA LEU A 281 25.82 -79.34 21.63
C LEU A 281 24.30 -79.28 21.81
N GLU A 282 23.69 -80.15 22.61
CA GLU A 282 22.28 -80.11 22.93
C GLU A 282 21.90 -78.85 23.70
N SER A 283 22.69 -78.46 24.73
CA SER A 283 22.53 -77.22 25.48
C SER A 283 22.64 -76.01 24.55
N ASN A 284 23.61 -75.96 23.65
CA ASN A 284 23.79 -74.90 22.69
C ASN A 284 22.58 -74.81 21.69
N LEU A 285 22.01 -75.91 21.28
CA LEU A 285 20.80 -75.93 20.42
C LEU A 285 19.59 -75.33 21.15
N GLU A 286 19.42 -75.68 22.46
CA GLU A 286 18.35 -75.10 23.27
C GLU A 286 18.48 -73.57 23.38
N GLU A 287 19.70 -73.04 23.56
CA GLU A 287 19.92 -71.58 23.60
C GLU A 287 19.76 -70.91 22.24
N ILE A 288 20.10 -71.60 21.13
CA ILE A 288 19.83 -71.11 19.77
C ILE A 288 18.33 -71.01 19.54
N ASP A 289 17.53 -72.00 19.92
CA ASP A 289 16.10 -72.03 19.82
C ASP A 289 15.46 -70.92 20.67
N ARG A 290 16.00 -70.63 21.84
CA ARG A 290 15.60 -69.52 22.71
C ARG A 290 15.88 -68.21 22.06
N MET A 291 17.11 -68.03 21.49
CA MET A 291 17.44 -66.80 20.77
C MET A 291 16.51 -66.55 19.54
N SER A 292 16.19 -67.63 18.80
CA SER A 292 15.30 -67.56 17.66
C SER A 292 13.89 -67.04 18.06
N ARG A 293 13.35 -67.52 19.17
CA ARG A 293 12.10 -67.04 19.74
C ARG A 293 12.17 -65.57 20.14
N ILE A 294 13.25 -65.15 20.81
CA ILE A 294 13.46 -63.72 21.17
C ILE A 294 13.47 -62.86 19.93
N VAL A 295 14.18 -63.25 18.86
CA VAL A 295 14.21 -62.52 17.60
C VAL A 295 12.83 -62.43 16.94
N GLU A 296 12.05 -63.53 16.94
CA GLU A 296 10.68 -63.53 16.42
C GLU A 296 9.76 -62.60 17.21
N GLU A 297 9.81 -62.59 18.54
CA GLU A 297 9.06 -61.66 19.39
C GLU A 297 9.47 -60.20 19.13
N LEU A 298 10.77 -59.90 18.98
CA LEU A 298 11.26 -58.59 18.67
C LEU A 298 10.78 -58.09 17.28
N LEU A 299 10.78 -58.99 16.27
CA LEU A 299 10.25 -58.68 14.93
C LEU A 299 8.74 -58.47 14.92
N PHE A 300 8.00 -59.22 15.73
CA PHE A 300 6.56 -59.02 15.89
C PHE A 300 6.24 -57.64 16.50
N LEU A 301 6.95 -57.28 17.58
CA LEU A 301 6.80 -55.97 18.21
C LEU A 301 7.19 -54.82 17.29
N SER A 302 8.09 -54.99 16.33
CA SER A 302 8.51 -53.96 15.39
C SER A 302 7.49 -53.73 14.25
N ARG A 303 6.52 -54.65 14.06
CA ARG A 303 5.47 -54.57 13.03
C ARG A 303 4.11 -54.11 13.56
N ALA A 304 3.94 -54.03 14.86
CA ALA A 304 2.75 -53.53 15.53
C ALA A 304 2.84 -52.03 15.79
#